data_fd1f1f2b25e9def2b2a45e09fead1689
#
_entry.id   fd1f1f2b25e9def2b2a45e09fead1689
#
_cell.length_a   1.000
_cell.length_b   1.000
_cell.length_c   1.000
_cell.angle_alpha   90.00
_cell.angle_beta   90.00
_cell.angle_gamma   90.00
#
_symmetry.space_group_name_H-M   'P 1'
#
loop_
_entity.id
_entity.type
_entity.pdbx_description
1 polymer ?
#
loop_
_entity_poly.entity_id
_entity_poly.type
_entity_poly.pdbx_seq_one_letter_code
_entity_poly.pdbx_strand_id
1 'polypeptide(L)'
;GATTPSQMALFSVGQWQEAIYTRIVDKVGTRVYWDQWAADVADIAAAQVTRINAILASSNTARAVTEQFERFWKGLRDNLNDSISRDDAINMLSQHLITKPIFDALFAGHDFAAHNPVSKVMQAMTDTLDGHGLDAETQRLDKFYDSVRLRAEQVVSAEGKQHLIAELYEKFFRTAFKKQSEALGIVYTPTEVVDFILRAADHACREHLGHGLTD
;
A
#
# COMPACT_ATOMS: atom_id res chain seq x y z
N GLY A 1 33.07 -51.35 -16.74
CA GLY A 1 33.08 -49.98 -16.31
C GLY A 1 31.70 -49.64 -15.80
N ALA A 2 31.53 -49.62 -14.46
CA ALA A 2 30.29 -49.19 -13.81
C ALA A 2 30.33 -47.65 -13.72
N THR A 3 29.45 -46.98 -14.43
CA THR A 3 29.19 -45.54 -14.27
C THR A 3 28.38 -45.36 -13.00
N THR A 4 29.01 -44.76 -11.98
CA THR A 4 28.38 -44.32 -10.76
C THR A 4 27.38 -43.19 -11.10
N PRO A 5 26.11 -43.28 -10.66
CA PRO A 5 25.17 -42.21 -10.89
C PRO A 5 25.62 -40.98 -10.10
N SER A 6 25.79 -39.83 -10.77
CA SER A 6 26.01 -38.53 -10.16
C SER A 6 24.84 -38.26 -9.19
N GLN A 7 25.11 -38.32 -7.90
CA GLN A 7 24.23 -37.73 -6.90
C GLN A 7 24.14 -36.23 -7.18
N MET A 8 23.05 -35.77 -7.74
CA MET A 8 22.69 -34.38 -7.69
C MET A 8 22.53 -34.01 -6.21
N ALA A 9 23.47 -33.25 -5.67
CA ALA A 9 23.29 -32.57 -4.39
C ALA A 9 22.18 -31.56 -4.57
N LEU A 10 20.96 -31.93 -4.23
CA LEU A 10 19.77 -31.13 -4.47
C LEU A 10 19.80 -29.80 -3.69
N PHE A 11 20.48 -29.75 -2.55
CA PHE A 11 20.74 -28.48 -1.77
C PHE A 11 21.80 -28.79 -0.71
N SER A 12 22.60 -27.77 -0.35
CA SER A 12 23.46 -27.86 0.83
C SER A 12 22.61 -27.80 2.11
N VAL A 13 23.08 -28.41 3.19
CA VAL A 13 22.40 -28.37 4.50
C VAL A 13 22.16 -26.90 4.95
N GLY A 14 23.08 -25.99 4.62
CA GLY A 14 22.96 -24.56 4.90
C GLY A 14 21.79 -23.91 4.14
N GLN A 15 21.60 -24.24 2.89
CA GLN A 15 20.47 -23.76 2.08
C GLN A 15 19.12 -24.27 2.59
N TRP A 16 19.09 -25.51 3.08
CA TRP A 16 17.90 -26.07 3.76
C TRP A 16 17.62 -25.37 5.09
N GLN A 17 18.64 -25.13 5.90
CA GLN A 17 18.49 -24.42 7.17
C GLN A 17 17.99 -22.99 6.92
N GLU A 18 18.55 -22.29 5.95
CA GLU A 18 18.16 -20.94 5.61
C GLU A 18 16.72 -20.89 5.07
N ALA A 19 16.33 -21.80 4.17
CA ALA A 19 14.97 -21.89 3.65
C ALA A 19 13.93 -22.26 4.73
N ILE A 20 14.29 -23.15 5.67
CA ILE A 20 13.43 -23.53 6.80
C ILE A 20 13.35 -22.38 7.80
N TYR A 21 14.47 -21.72 8.13
CA TYR A 21 14.51 -20.59 9.05
C TYR A 21 13.71 -19.42 8.51
N THR A 22 13.89 -19.08 7.23
CA THR A 22 13.10 -18.04 6.54
C THR A 22 11.61 -18.35 6.59
N ARG A 23 11.19 -19.59 6.32
CA ARG A 23 9.77 -19.99 6.40
C ARG A 23 9.21 -20.05 7.81
N ILE A 24 10.03 -20.37 8.81
CA ILE A 24 9.61 -20.38 10.23
C ILE A 24 9.43 -18.94 10.70
N VAL A 25 10.39 -18.07 10.42
CA VAL A 25 10.31 -16.64 10.75
C VAL A 25 9.12 -16.00 10.02
N ASP A 26 8.89 -16.33 8.76
CA ASP A 26 7.72 -15.88 7.98
C ASP A 26 6.38 -16.32 8.59
N LYS A 27 6.27 -17.59 9.02
CA LYS A 27 4.99 -18.10 9.54
C LYS A 27 4.69 -17.71 10.99
N VAL A 28 5.70 -17.62 11.84
CA VAL A 28 5.50 -17.43 13.29
C VAL A 28 5.69 -15.97 13.69
N GLY A 29 6.70 -15.30 13.15
CA GLY A 29 7.01 -13.91 13.51
C GLY A 29 6.07 -12.88 12.88
N THR A 30 5.63 -13.11 11.63
CA THR A 30 4.90 -12.11 10.86
C THR A 30 3.41 -12.04 11.17
N ARG A 31 2.77 -13.17 11.44
CA ARG A 31 1.31 -13.23 11.58
C ARG A 31 0.82 -12.53 12.84
N VAL A 32 1.43 -12.82 13.98
CA VAL A 32 1.09 -12.18 15.28
C VAL A 32 1.46 -10.69 15.25
N TYR A 33 2.57 -10.38 14.60
CA TYR A 33 3.10 -9.02 14.52
C TYR A 33 2.20 -8.11 13.67
N TRP A 34 1.72 -8.58 12.52
CA TRP A 34 0.85 -7.77 11.65
C TRP A 34 -0.56 -7.57 12.22
N ASP A 35 -1.11 -8.57 12.88
CA ASP A 35 -2.42 -8.45 13.55
C ASP A 35 -2.39 -7.42 14.70
N GLN A 36 -1.29 -7.37 15.46
CA GLN A 36 -1.09 -6.35 16.50
C GLN A 36 -0.95 -4.95 15.89
N TRP A 37 -0.16 -4.82 14.82
CA TRP A 37 0.03 -3.54 14.14
C TRP A 37 -1.24 -3.03 13.46
N ALA A 38 -2.07 -3.90 12.95
CA ALA A 38 -3.34 -3.50 12.34
C ALA A 38 -4.29 -2.85 13.36
N ALA A 39 -4.29 -3.32 14.61
CA ALA A 39 -5.03 -2.68 15.69
C ALA A 39 -4.47 -1.30 16.04
N ASP A 40 -3.14 -1.20 16.19
CA ASP A 40 -2.46 0.08 16.48
C ASP A 40 -2.69 1.12 15.38
N VAL A 41 -2.74 0.69 14.11
CA VAL A 41 -2.99 1.60 12.98
C VAL A 41 -4.37 2.23 13.02
N ALA A 42 -5.39 1.51 13.46
CA ALA A 42 -6.73 2.08 13.60
C ALA A 42 -6.74 3.25 14.59
N ASP A 43 -6.03 3.11 15.72
CA ASP A 43 -5.89 4.16 16.72
C ASP A 43 -5.06 5.34 16.19
N ILE A 44 -3.97 5.06 15.46
CA ILE A 44 -3.13 6.07 14.84
C ILE A 44 -3.92 6.85 13.79
N ALA A 45 -4.70 6.17 12.95
CA ALA A 45 -5.55 6.82 11.95
C ALA A 45 -6.59 7.75 12.60
N ALA A 46 -7.23 7.30 13.68
CA ALA A 46 -8.18 8.13 14.42
C ALA A 46 -7.51 9.37 15.07
N ALA A 47 -6.31 9.20 15.62
CA ALA A 47 -5.53 10.31 16.16
C ALA A 47 -5.13 11.31 15.08
N GLN A 48 -4.67 10.85 13.92
CA GLN A 48 -4.34 11.71 12.78
C GLN A 48 -5.57 12.46 12.26
N VAL A 49 -6.71 11.79 12.09
CA VAL A 49 -7.97 12.46 11.68
C VAL A 49 -8.34 13.57 12.66
N THR A 50 -8.25 13.30 13.97
CA THR A 50 -8.50 14.31 15.00
C THR A 50 -7.55 15.48 14.87
N ARG A 51 -6.27 15.22 14.63
CA ARG A 51 -5.25 16.26 14.51
C ARG A 51 -5.40 17.09 13.23
N ILE A 52 -5.67 16.46 12.09
CA ILE A 52 -5.96 17.15 10.83
C ILE A 52 -7.16 18.08 11.00
N ASN A 53 -8.24 17.59 11.61
CA ASN A 53 -9.40 18.43 11.92
C ASN A 53 -9.05 19.61 12.81
N ALA A 54 -8.25 19.42 13.86
CA ALA A 54 -7.80 20.49 14.74
C ALA A 54 -6.95 21.54 14.01
N ILE A 55 -6.06 21.12 13.11
CA ILE A 55 -5.27 22.02 12.26
C ILE A 55 -6.20 22.85 11.38
N LEU A 56 -7.14 22.22 10.68
CA LEU A 56 -8.07 22.90 9.77
C LEU A 56 -9.07 23.82 10.48
N ALA A 57 -9.38 23.56 11.75
CA ALA A 57 -10.29 24.38 12.58
C ALA A 57 -9.57 25.51 13.32
N SER A 58 -8.24 25.50 13.39
CA SER A 58 -7.47 26.49 14.13
C SER A 58 -7.51 27.85 13.46
N SER A 59 -7.86 28.90 14.21
CA SER A 59 -7.82 30.29 13.73
C SER A 59 -6.40 30.78 13.39
N ASN A 60 -5.37 30.11 13.91
CA ASN A 60 -3.97 30.37 13.62
C ASN A 60 -3.43 29.60 12.43
N THR A 61 -4.22 28.71 11.84
CA THR A 61 -3.83 27.98 10.64
C THR A 61 -3.66 28.94 9.48
N ALA A 62 -2.50 28.87 8.82
CA ALA A 62 -2.25 29.68 7.66
C ALA A 62 -3.36 29.45 6.61
N ARG A 63 -3.90 30.53 6.07
CA ARG A 63 -4.92 30.49 5.01
C ARG A 63 -4.52 29.53 3.88
N ALA A 64 -3.22 29.43 3.58
CA ALA A 64 -2.66 28.51 2.60
C ALA A 64 -3.00 27.03 2.87
N VAL A 65 -3.04 26.59 4.14
CA VAL A 65 -3.38 25.20 4.51
C VAL A 65 -4.84 24.91 4.20
N THR A 66 -5.74 25.83 4.55
CA THR A 66 -7.17 25.70 4.27
C THR A 66 -7.43 25.72 2.76
N GLU A 67 -6.81 26.64 2.02
CA GLU A 67 -6.94 26.70 0.56
C GLU A 67 -6.36 25.45 -0.13
N GLN A 68 -5.27 24.90 0.40
CA GLN A 68 -4.72 23.65 -0.13
C GLN A 68 -5.62 22.46 0.18
N PHE A 69 -6.25 22.42 1.35
CA PHE A 69 -7.22 21.39 1.66
C PHE A 69 -8.45 21.43 0.73
N GLU A 70 -8.97 22.62 0.44
CA GLU A 70 -10.09 22.75 -0.50
C GLU A 70 -9.71 22.30 -1.92
N ARG A 71 -8.48 22.62 -2.39
CA ARG A 71 -7.96 22.12 -3.68
C ARG A 71 -7.81 20.60 -3.66
N PHE A 72 -7.31 20.04 -2.56
CA PHE A 72 -7.19 18.60 -2.36
C PHE A 72 -8.55 17.90 -2.42
N TRP A 73 -9.52 18.37 -1.64
CA TRP A 73 -10.86 17.82 -1.61
C TRP A 73 -11.55 17.90 -2.98
N LYS A 74 -11.44 19.05 -3.64
CA LYS A 74 -11.93 19.19 -5.02
C LYS A 74 -11.25 18.22 -5.97
N GLY A 75 -9.93 18.07 -5.88
CA GLY A 75 -9.17 17.13 -6.72
C GLY A 75 -9.59 15.67 -6.53
N LEU A 76 -9.93 15.25 -5.31
CA LEU A 76 -10.50 13.92 -5.06
C LEU A 76 -11.86 13.75 -5.72
N ARG A 77 -12.73 14.73 -5.63
CA ARG A 77 -14.06 14.68 -6.25
C ARG A 77 -13.97 14.64 -7.77
N ASP A 78 -13.13 15.49 -8.37
CA ASP A 78 -12.95 15.56 -9.82
C ASP A 78 -12.36 14.26 -10.41
N ASN A 79 -11.52 13.54 -9.67
CA ASN A 79 -10.79 12.37 -10.19
C ASN A 79 -11.33 11.02 -9.73
N LEU A 80 -12.13 10.98 -8.66
CA LEU A 80 -12.68 9.74 -8.10
C LEU A 80 -14.20 9.73 -8.10
N ASN A 81 -14.83 10.54 -7.23
CA ASN A 81 -16.28 10.54 -7.05
C ASN A 81 -16.76 11.86 -6.43
N ASP A 82 -17.75 12.49 -7.04
CA ASP A 82 -18.38 13.74 -6.58
C ASP A 82 -19.04 13.63 -5.20
N SER A 83 -19.37 12.43 -4.74
CA SER A 83 -20.01 12.20 -3.43
C SER A 83 -19.04 12.22 -2.25
N ILE A 84 -17.72 12.33 -2.48
CA ILE A 84 -16.71 12.37 -1.41
C ILE A 84 -16.98 13.59 -0.53
N SER A 85 -17.32 13.33 0.73
CA SER A 85 -17.50 14.36 1.75
C SER A 85 -16.14 14.91 2.23
N ARG A 86 -16.20 16.00 3.00
CA ARG A 86 -15.01 16.56 3.63
C ARG A 86 -14.36 15.58 4.62
N ASP A 87 -15.19 14.89 5.40
CA ASP A 87 -14.74 13.90 6.36
C ASP A 87 -14.12 12.67 5.65
N ASP A 88 -14.67 12.25 4.51
CA ASP A 88 -14.08 11.19 3.70
C ASP A 88 -12.70 11.61 3.19
N ALA A 89 -12.55 12.85 2.71
CA ALA A 89 -11.26 13.38 2.26
C ALA A 89 -10.21 13.38 3.38
N ILE A 90 -10.59 13.76 4.61
CA ILE A 90 -9.69 13.70 5.77
C ILE A 90 -9.30 12.26 6.12
N ASN A 91 -10.26 11.34 6.10
CA ASN A 91 -9.98 9.92 6.33
C ASN A 91 -9.05 9.35 5.24
N MET A 92 -9.28 9.68 3.97
CA MET A 92 -8.42 9.27 2.85
C MET A 92 -7.00 9.83 3.00
N LEU A 93 -6.86 11.07 3.44
CA LEU A 93 -5.56 11.69 3.70
C LEU A 93 -4.81 10.98 4.84
N SER A 94 -5.47 10.68 5.95
CA SER A 94 -4.89 9.90 7.05
C SER A 94 -4.44 8.51 6.59
N GLN A 95 -5.26 7.81 5.81
CA GLN A 95 -4.88 6.52 5.23
C GLN A 95 -3.65 6.64 4.32
N HIS A 96 -3.61 7.66 3.48
CA HIS A 96 -2.47 7.90 2.60
C HIS A 96 -1.18 8.12 3.39
N LEU A 97 -1.21 8.95 4.43
CA LEU A 97 -0.04 9.22 5.28
C LEU A 97 0.51 7.94 5.93
N ILE A 98 -0.37 7.04 6.37
CA ILE A 98 0.01 5.76 6.98
C ILE A 98 0.53 4.77 5.93
N THR A 99 -0.09 4.73 4.75
CA THR A 99 0.19 3.69 3.74
C THR A 99 1.30 4.07 2.77
N LYS A 100 1.57 5.36 2.60
CA LYS A 100 2.62 5.86 1.68
C LYS A 100 3.98 5.20 1.88
N PRO A 101 4.55 5.07 3.10
CA PRO A 101 5.84 4.42 3.30
C PRO A 101 5.85 2.94 2.86
N ILE A 102 4.72 2.26 2.94
CA ILE A 102 4.56 0.88 2.49
C ILE A 102 4.64 0.82 0.96
N PHE A 103 3.88 1.68 0.28
CA PHE A 103 3.88 1.72 -1.18
C PHE A 103 5.22 2.20 -1.73
N ASP A 104 5.87 3.17 -1.11
CA ASP A 104 7.20 3.63 -1.48
C ASP A 104 8.24 2.50 -1.39
N ALA A 105 8.14 1.64 -0.37
CA ALA A 105 9.01 0.48 -0.23
C ALA A 105 8.74 -0.62 -1.27
N LEU A 106 7.47 -0.91 -1.57
CA LEU A 106 7.07 -1.95 -2.53
C LEU A 106 7.37 -1.58 -3.97
N PHE A 107 7.21 -0.31 -4.31
CA PHE A 107 7.35 0.22 -5.67
C PHE A 107 8.59 1.09 -5.85
N ALA A 108 9.62 0.91 -5.00
CA ALA A 108 10.88 1.60 -5.14
C ALA A 108 11.43 1.45 -6.57
N GLY A 109 11.71 2.58 -7.23
CA GLY A 109 12.17 2.61 -8.62
C GLY A 109 11.06 2.59 -9.70
N HIS A 110 9.80 2.61 -9.33
CA HIS A 110 8.68 2.74 -10.25
C HIS A 110 8.00 4.12 -10.10
N ASP A 111 7.95 4.86 -11.18
CA ASP A 111 7.44 6.24 -11.20
C ASP A 111 5.90 6.33 -11.34
N PHE A 112 5.22 5.28 -10.88
CA PHE A 112 3.78 5.14 -11.04
C PHE A 112 2.99 6.21 -10.26
N ALA A 113 3.45 6.59 -9.09
CA ALA A 113 2.81 7.61 -8.25
C ALA A 113 2.91 9.03 -8.87
N ALA A 114 3.99 9.32 -9.61
CA ALA A 114 4.21 10.63 -10.22
C ALA A 114 3.22 10.96 -11.35
N HIS A 115 2.61 9.96 -11.98
CA HIS A 115 1.68 10.16 -13.08
C HIS A 115 0.21 10.10 -12.67
N ASN A 116 -0.09 9.62 -11.47
CA ASN A 116 -1.47 9.50 -10.98
C ASN A 116 -1.98 10.85 -10.45
N PRO A 117 -3.10 11.41 -10.98
CA PRO A 117 -3.67 12.69 -10.53
C PRO A 117 -4.02 12.70 -9.02
N VAL A 118 -4.56 11.57 -8.51
CA VAL A 118 -4.91 11.43 -7.10
C VAL A 118 -3.66 11.46 -6.22
N SER A 119 -2.58 10.77 -6.63
CA SER A 119 -1.31 10.80 -5.92
C SER A 119 -0.72 12.21 -5.84
N LYS A 120 -0.85 13.00 -6.91
CA LYS A 120 -0.37 14.39 -6.94
C LYS A 120 -1.11 15.29 -5.94
N VAL A 121 -2.44 15.21 -5.89
CA VAL A 121 -3.21 16.03 -4.94
C VAL A 121 -3.00 15.57 -3.50
N MET A 122 -2.82 14.26 -3.27
CA MET A 122 -2.43 13.69 -1.97
C MET A 122 -1.05 14.22 -1.53
N GLN A 123 -0.05 14.14 -2.40
CA GLN A 123 1.31 14.59 -2.08
C GLN A 123 1.34 16.09 -1.77
N ALA A 124 0.70 16.92 -2.58
CA ALA A 124 0.65 18.37 -2.36
C ALA A 124 -0.01 18.73 -1.01
N MET A 125 -1.01 17.96 -0.57
CA MET A 125 -1.62 18.14 0.75
C MET A 125 -0.71 17.66 1.87
N THR A 126 -0.03 16.51 1.68
CA THR A 126 0.97 15.98 2.63
C THR A 126 2.09 16.99 2.86
N ASP A 127 2.68 17.53 1.78
CA ASP A 127 3.75 18.53 1.84
C ASP A 127 3.31 19.81 2.58
N THR A 128 2.03 20.18 2.44
CA THR A 128 1.47 21.34 3.14
C THR A 128 1.30 21.10 4.65
N LEU A 129 1.02 19.85 5.04
CA LEU A 129 0.89 19.46 6.44
C LEU A 129 2.24 19.11 7.09
N ASP A 130 3.30 19.04 6.30
CA ASP A 130 4.66 18.81 6.79
C ASP A 130 5.04 19.89 7.81
N GLY A 131 5.64 19.50 8.93
CA GLY A 131 5.94 20.41 10.03
C GLY A 131 4.78 20.71 11.00
N HIS A 132 3.56 20.22 10.74
CA HIS A 132 2.44 20.32 11.69
C HIS A 132 2.38 19.15 12.70
N GLY A 133 3.46 18.33 12.74
CA GLY A 133 3.69 17.31 13.76
C GLY A 133 2.83 16.06 13.58
N LEU A 134 2.41 15.73 12.36
CA LEU A 134 1.72 14.46 12.04
C LEU A 134 2.66 13.25 12.10
N ASP A 135 3.97 13.48 12.02
CA ASP A 135 4.99 12.42 12.06
C ASP A 135 5.06 11.72 13.42
N ALA A 136 4.67 12.39 14.50
CA ALA A 136 4.73 11.81 15.84
C ALA A 136 3.84 10.56 15.98
N GLU A 137 2.70 10.51 15.30
CA GLU A 137 1.81 9.37 15.28
C GLU A 137 2.36 8.22 14.43
N THR A 138 3.01 8.53 13.29
CA THR A 138 3.58 7.53 12.38
C THR A 138 4.87 6.91 12.88
N GLN A 139 5.66 7.60 13.73
CA GLN A 139 6.88 7.05 14.35
C GLN A 139 6.62 5.72 15.10
N ARG A 140 5.43 5.53 15.62
CA ARG A 140 5.03 4.26 16.24
C ARG A 140 5.01 3.09 15.24
N LEU A 141 4.93 3.38 13.94
CA LEU A 141 4.90 2.40 12.85
C LEU A 141 6.28 2.14 12.21
N ASP A 142 7.34 2.81 12.64
CA ASP A 142 8.67 2.70 12.02
C ASP A 142 9.14 1.24 11.93
N LYS A 143 9.00 0.47 13.03
CA LYS A 143 9.37 -0.95 13.04
C LYS A 143 8.55 -1.79 12.06
N PHE A 144 7.29 -1.43 11.87
CA PHE A 144 6.44 -2.09 10.88
C PHE A 144 6.91 -1.74 9.46
N TYR A 145 7.15 -0.47 9.17
CA TYR A 145 7.67 -0.02 7.87
C TYR A 145 9.01 -0.67 7.54
N ASP A 146 9.92 -0.79 8.51
CA ASP A 146 11.19 -1.48 8.34
C ASP A 146 10.99 -2.97 8.01
N SER A 147 10.04 -3.63 8.66
CA SER A 147 9.72 -5.03 8.36
C SER A 147 9.16 -5.22 6.96
N VAL A 148 8.29 -4.31 6.50
CA VAL A 148 7.75 -4.33 5.13
C VAL A 148 8.84 -4.06 4.11
N ARG A 149 9.71 -3.08 4.37
CA ARG A 149 10.85 -2.74 3.49
C ARG A 149 11.79 -3.92 3.31
N LEU A 150 12.20 -4.56 4.41
CA LEU A 150 13.06 -5.76 4.36
C LEU A 150 12.44 -6.89 3.55
N ARG A 151 11.13 -7.10 3.67
CA ARG A 151 10.44 -8.12 2.86
C ARG A 151 10.35 -7.73 1.39
N ALA A 152 10.07 -6.47 1.09
CA ALA A 152 10.00 -5.96 -0.28
C ALA A 152 11.35 -6.10 -1.01
N GLU A 153 12.46 -5.86 -0.31
CA GLU A 153 13.83 -6.02 -0.82
C GLU A 153 14.18 -7.48 -1.12
N GLN A 154 13.65 -8.44 -0.34
CA GLN A 154 13.89 -9.87 -0.55
C GLN A 154 13.06 -10.45 -1.70
N VAL A 155 12.01 -9.76 -2.12
CA VAL A 155 11.10 -10.22 -3.15
C VAL A 155 11.47 -9.59 -4.50
N VAL A 156 12.16 -10.38 -5.33
CA VAL A 156 12.67 -9.92 -6.65
C VAL A 156 11.63 -10.11 -7.76
N SER A 157 10.78 -11.14 -7.68
CA SER A 157 9.80 -11.44 -8.72
C SER A 157 8.54 -10.58 -8.65
N ALA A 158 7.93 -10.31 -9.80
CA ALA A 158 6.66 -9.59 -9.89
C ALA A 158 5.53 -10.33 -9.16
N GLU A 159 5.46 -11.67 -9.31
CA GLU A 159 4.50 -12.51 -8.62
C GLU A 159 4.67 -12.46 -7.10
N GLY A 160 5.92 -12.45 -6.62
CA GLY A 160 6.23 -12.32 -5.20
C GLY A 160 5.79 -10.97 -4.64
N LYS A 161 6.03 -9.87 -5.35
CA LYS A 161 5.55 -8.52 -4.96
C LYS A 161 4.02 -8.47 -4.92
N GLN A 162 3.37 -9.07 -5.91
CA GLN A 162 1.92 -9.14 -5.96
C GLN A 162 1.34 -9.95 -4.79
N HIS A 163 1.97 -11.06 -4.44
CA HIS A 163 1.59 -11.85 -3.28
C HIS A 163 1.76 -11.08 -1.97
N LEU A 164 2.86 -10.32 -1.82
CA LEU A 164 3.10 -9.45 -0.67
C LEU A 164 2.03 -8.34 -0.54
N ILE A 165 1.63 -7.73 -1.65
CA ILE A 165 0.54 -6.74 -1.69
C ILE A 165 -0.79 -7.37 -1.26
N ALA A 166 -1.11 -8.56 -1.78
CA ALA A 166 -2.32 -9.28 -1.39
C ALA A 166 -2.33 -9.61 0.10
N GLU A 167 -1.21 -10.06 0.66
CA GLU A 167 -1.07 -10.35 2.08
C GLU A 167 -1.20 -9.10 2.96
N LEU A 168 -0.58 -7.99 2.55
CA LEU A 168 -0.73 -6.68 3.21
C LEU A 168 -2.20 -6.21 3.18
N TYR A 169 -2.87 -6.38 2.04
CA TYR A 169 -4.28 -6.02 1.92
C TYR A 169 -5.14 -6.82 2.90
N GLU A 170 -5.06 -8.14 2.88
CA GLU A 170 -5.90 -9.01 3.70
C GLU A 170 -5.65 -8.87 5.21
N LYS A 171 -4.38 -8.75 5.60
CA LYS A 171 -4.00 -8.76 7.02
C LYS A 171 -3.94 -7.37 7.63
N PHE A 172 -3.55 -6.38 6.87
CA PHE A 172 -3.32 -5.03 7.37
C PHE A 172 -4.44 -4.07 6.98
N PHE A 173 -4.64 -3.80 5.68
CA PHE A 173 -5.61 -2.80 5.25
C PHE A 173 -7.05 -3.13 5.65
N ARG A 174 -7.46 -4.37 5.49
CA ARG A 174 -8.80 -4.82 5.83
C ARG A 174 -9.09 -4.71 7.33
N THR A 175 -8.08 -4.90 8.17
CA THR A 175 -8.21 -4.79 9.63
C THR A 175 -8.11 -3.34 10.08
N ALA A 176 -7.08 -2.62 9.62
CA ALA A 176 -6.81 -1.23 10.01
C ALA A 176 -7.90 -0.25 9.53
N PHE A 177 -8.47 -0.49 8.34
CA PHE A 177 -9.45 0.39 7.70
C PHE A 177 -10.79 -0.33 7.45
N LYS A 178 -11.21 -1.14 8.39
CA LYS A 178 -12.40 -1.99 8.30
C LYS A 178 -13.66 -1.23 7.85
N LYS A 179 -13.94 -0.09 8.46
CA LYS A 179 -15.14 0.71 8.14
C LYS A 179 -15.18 1.17 6.68
N GLN A 180 -14.04 1.62 6.13
CA GLN A 180 -13.94 2.08 4.74
C GLN A 180 -13.98 0.89 3.78
N SER A 181 -13.31 -0.20 4.12
CA SER A 181 -13.30 -1.42 3.31
C SER A 181 -14.70 -2.00 3.16
N GLU A 182 -15.48 -2.02 4.25
CA GLU A 182 -16.87 -2.48 4.26
C GLU A 182 -17.82 -1.50 3.55
N ALA A 183 -17.67 -0.19 3.79
CA ALA A 183 -18.55 0.85 3.20
C ALA A 183 -18.37 0.97 1.68
N LEU A 184 -17.16 0.78 1.17
CA LEU A 184 -16.85 0.87 -0.26
C LEU A 184 -16.95 -0.48 -0.99
N GLY A 185 -17.18 -1.58 -0.26
CA GLY A 185 -17.22 -2.92 -0.84
C GLY A 185 -15.91 -3.33 -1.51
N ILE A 186 -14.78 -2.77 -1.05
CA ILE A 186 -13.47 -3.04 -1.64
C ILE A 186 -13.08 -4.48 -1.31
N VAL A 187 -12.91 -5.28 -2.36
CA VAL A 187 -12.42 -6.65 -2.30
C VAL A 187 -11.19 -6.75 -3.18
N TYR A 188 -10.13 -7.37 -2.67
CA TYR A 188 -8.95 -7.65 -3.49
C TYR A 188 -9.34 -8.63 -4.60
N THR A 189 -9.14 -8.21 -5.84
CA THR A 189 -9.43 -9.07 -6.99
C THR A 189 -8.36 -10.15 -7.10
N PRO A 190 -8.71 -11.45 -7.10
CA PRO A 190 -7.74 -12.52 -7.27
C PRO A 190 -6.89 -12.33 -8.54
N THR A 191 -5.61 -12.65 -8.45
CA THR A 191 -4.63 -12.47 -9.53
C THR A 191 -5.06 -13.12 -10.83
N GLU A 192 -5.64 -14.32 -10.74
CA GLU A 192 -6.13 -15.08 -11.89
C GLU A 192 -7.25 -14.35 -12.64
N VAL A 193 -8.10 -13.65 -11.90
CA VAL A 193 -9.18 -12.83 -12.47
C VAL A 193 -8.61 -11.59 -13.14
N VAL A 194 -7.63 -10.92 -12.51
CA VAL A 194 -6.93 -9.76 -13.11
C VAL A 194 -6.22 -10.18 -14.39
N ASP A 195 -5.48 -11.28 -14.39
CA ASP A 195 -4.77 -11.81 -15.56
C ASP A 195 -5.75 -12.13 -16.69
N PHE A 196 -6.87 -12.78 -16.37
CA PHE A 196 -7.92 -13.05 -17.35
C PHE A 196 -8.49 -11.77 -17.97
N ILE A 197 -8.82 -10.76 -17.14
CA ILE A 197 -9.35 -9.47 -17.63
C ILE A 197 -8.36 -8.76 -18.56
N LEU A 198 -7.08 -8.70 -18.15
CA LEU A 198 -6.04 -8.04 -18.95
C LEU A 198 -5.81 -8.77 -20.29
N ARG A 199 -5.72 -10.10 -20.29
CA ARG A 199 -5.57 -10.89 -21.51
C ARG A 199 -6.77 -10.79 -22.44
N ALA A 200 -7.99 -10.82 -21.88
CA ALA A 200 -9.22 -10.67 -22.66
C ALA A 200 -9.29 -9.28 -23.29
N ALA A 201 -8.94 -8.23 -22.54
CA ALA A 201 -8.89 -6.86 -23.06
C ALA A 201 -7.82 -6.70 -24.13
N ASP A 202 -6.61 -7.21 -23.93
CA ASP A 202 -5.52 -7.17 -24.92
C ASP A 202 -5.92 -7.90 -26.21
N HIS A 203 -6.51 -9.09 -26.08
CA HIS A 203 -7.00 -9.85 -27.23
C HIS A 203 -8.07 -9.08 -28.01
N ALA A 204 -9.06 -8.52 -27.32
CA ALA A 204 -10.10 -7.72 -27.97
C ALA A 204 -9.53 -6.47 -28.66
N CYS A 205 -8.57 -5.80 -28.03
CA CYS A 205 -7.88 -4.65 -28.65
C CYS A 205 -7.12 -5.08 -29.93
N ARG A 206 -6.39 -6.18 -29.90
CA ARG A 206 -5.68 -6.69 -31.08
C ARG A 206 -6.63 -7.08 -32.22
N GLU A 207 -7.74 -7.72 -31.87
CA GLU A 207 -8.73 -8.18 -32.86
C GLU A 207 -9.50 -7.01 -33.51
N HIS A 208 -9.89 -6.00 -32.72
CA HIS A 208 -10.77 -4.94 -33.20
C HIS A 208 -10.08 -3.62 -33.52
N LEU A 209 -8.93 -3.33 -32.88
CA LEU A 209 -8.20 -2.07 -33.03
C LEU A 209 -6.83 -2.24 -33.70
N GLY A 210 -6.36 -3.48 -33.88
CA GLY A 210 -5.09 -3.79 -34.53
C GLY A 210 -3.85 -3.58 -33.67
N HIS A 211 -3.99 -3.25 -32.40
CA HIS A 211 -2.89 -3.10 -31.43
C HIS A 211 -3.32 -3.58 -30.04
N GLY A 212 -2.38 -4.04 -29.23
CA GLY A 212 -2.60 -4.48 -27.85
C GLY A 212 -2.56 -3.34 -26.84
N LEU A 213 -2.74 -3.69 -25.56
CA LEU A 213 -2.73 -2.73 -24.46
C LEU A 213 -1.35 -2.09 -24.21
N THR A 214 -0.28 -2.73 -24.67
CA THR A 214 1.11 -2.34 -24.41
C THR A 214 1.90 -2.04 -25.69
N ASP A 215 1.25 -2.01 -26.83
CA ASP A 215 1.88 -1.72 -28.13
C ASP A 215 2.01 -0.22 -28.38
#